data_2b073805c5fa04d878de448dd66a57b8
#
_entry.id   2b073805c5fa04d878de448dd66a57b8
#
_cell.length_a   1.000
_cell.length_b   1.000
_cell.length_c   1.000
_cell.angle_alpha   90.00
_cell.angle_beta   90.00
_cell.angle_gamma   90.00
#
_symmetry.space_group_name_H-M   'P 1'
#
loop_
_entity.id
_entity.type
_entity.pdbx_description
1 polymer ?
#
loop_
_entity_poly.entity_id
_entity_poly.type
_entity_poly.pdbx_seq_one_letter_code
_entity_poly.pdbx_strand_id
1 'polypeptide(L)'
;ALPILQGTRDFLQEPAMTEEEALQALSVGIDLVRECKDKGYQLIGTGEMGIGNTTTSSMLVAALTGRTAEEVTGRGAGLNDAGLLRKQQVIAQALEKYEKEIRSAHALSMLAAFGGLDIAGMAGVCIGGALYHVPVVLDGLISSVAALVAERIVPGVREFVLPSHLSKEPAAKWIAEELKLHPVIDAGLGLGEGTGAVMLFSLLDLALALYEDQTTFDTMEIAQYERYEETE
;
A
#
# COMPACT_ATOMS: atom_id res chain seq x y z
N ALA A 1 18.22 16.11 -1.82
CA ALA A 1 17.88 15.80 -0.43
C ALA A 1 19.01 15.00 0.21
N LEU A 2 19.37 15.29 1.45
CA LEU A 2 20.32 14.46 2.18
C LEU A 2 19.65 13.13 2.54
N PRO A 3 20.32 11.98 2.35
CA PRO A 3 19.75 10.69 2.76
C PRO A 3 19.59 10.63 4.28
N ILE A 4 18.45 10.09 4.75
CA ILE A 4 18.20 9.85 6.17
C ILE A 4 19.17 8.78 6.68
N LEU A 5 19.32 7.70 5.90
CA LEU A 5 20.19 6.58 6.17
C LEU A 5 20.64 5.95 4.84
N GLN A 6 21.84 5.36 4.81
CA GLN A 6 22.36 4.65 3.63
C GLN A 6 21.88 3.19 3.55
N GLY A 7 20.57 2.98 3.53
CA GLY A 7 19.93 1.68 3.65
C GLY A 7 19.62 1.32 5.10
N THR A 8 18.64 0.44 5.31
CA THR A 8 18.28 -0.05 6.65
C THR A 8 19.27 -1.12 7.14
N ARG A 9 19.26 -1.35 8.44
CA ARG A 9 20.04 -2.43 9.07
C ARG A 9 19.37 -3.77 8.81
N ASP A 10 20.11 -4.87 9.02
CA ASP A 10 19.56 -6.22 8.97
C ASP A 10 18.66 -6.49 10.19
N PHE A 11 17.36 -6.55 9.98
CA PHE A 11 16.38 -6.74 11.06
C PHE A 11 16.53 -8.08 11.79
N LEU A 12 17.22 -9.07 11.23
CA LEU A 12 17.58 -10.28 12.01
C LEU A 12 18.69 -10.01 13.04
N GLN A 13 19.51 -8.99 12.83
CA GLN A 13 20.59 -8.63 13.76
C GLN A 13 20.12 -7.56 14.76
N GLU A 14 19.58 -6.46 14.26
CA GLU A 14 19.13 -5.32 15.04
C GLU A 14 17.91 -4.66 14.35
N PRO A 15 17.19 -3.72 14.97
CA PRO A 15 16.12 -3.01 14.30
C PRO A 15 16.56 -2.34 13.00
N ALA A 16 15.74 -2.44 11.96
CA ALA A 16 16.03 -1.93 10.62
C ALA A 16 16.37 -0.42 10.62
N MET A 17 15.67 0.33 11.46
CA MET A 17 15.88 1.77 11.69
C MET A 17 15.43 2.14 13.10
N THR A 18 15.76 3.34 13.56
CA THR A 18 15.18 3.90 14.78
C THR A 18 13.78 4.48 14.48
N GLU A 19 12.96 4.68 15.51
CA GLU A 19 11.68 5.36 15.34
C GLU A 19 11.85 6.79 14.81
N GLU A 20 12.93 7.48 15.18
CA GLU A 20 13.24 8.82 14.68
C GLU A 20 13.55 8.80 13.18
N GLU A 21 14.36 7.85 12.70
CA GLU A 21 14.63 7.64 11.27
C GLU A 21 13.34 7.33 10.50
N ALA A 22 12.44 6.49 11.07
CA ALA A 22 11.15 6.18 10.49
C ALA A 22 10.23 7.41 10.41
N LEU A 23 10.17 8.21 11.48
CA LEU A 23 9.40 9.47 11.51
C LEU A 23 9.93 10.50 10.51
N GLN A 24 11.25 10.61 10.36
CA GLN A 24 11.84 11.48 9.34
C GLN A 24 11.43 11.05 7.93
N ALA A 25 11.46 9.74 7.64
CA ALA A 25 11.03 9.23 6.34
C ALA A 25 9.52 9.46 6.08
N LEU A 26 8.66 9.23 7.09
CA LEU A 26 7.25 9.58 7.03
C LEU A 26 7.05 11.07 6.72
N SER A 27 7.79 11.95 7.42
CA SER A 27 7.70 13.40 7.23
C SER A 27 8.05 13.83 5.81
N VAL A 28 9.06 13.21 5.19
CA VAL A 28 9.41 13.46 3.78
C VAL A 28 8.21 13.20 2.86
N GLY A 29 7.50 12.08 3.06
CA GLY A 29 6.32 11.75 2.27
C GLY A 29 5.18 12.75 2.48
N ILE A 30 4.91 13.13 3.73
CA ILE A 30 3.88 14.12 4.08
C ILE A 30 4.19 15.48 3.44
N ASP A 31 5.42 15.95 3.57
CA ASP A 31 5.87 17.23 3.02
C ASP A 31 5.80 17.26 1.49
N LEU A 32 6.13 16.12 0.83
CA LEU A 32 6.01 15.99 -0.62
C LEU A 32 4.56 16.18 -1.08
N VAL A 33 3.59 15.60 -0.37
CA VAL A 33 2.16 15.78 -0.72
C VAL A 33 1.73 17.23 -0.52
N ARG A 34 2.18 17.89 0.55
CA ARG A 34 1.93 19.33 0.75
C ARG A 34 2.45 20.15 -0.44
N GLU A 35 3.69 19.91 -0.86
CA GLU A 35 4.27 20.59 -2.02
C GLU A 35 3.49 20.32 -3.31
N CYS A 36 3.04 19.09 -3.53
CA CYS A 36 2.21 18.73 -4.67
C CYS A 36 0.87 19.50 -4.62
N LYS A 37 0.22 19.54 -3.44
CA LYS A 37 -1.02 20.31 -3.23
C LYS A 37 -0.84 21.78 -3.56
N ASP A 38 0.24 22.40 -3.05
CA ASP A 38 0.55 23.81 -3.29
C ASP A 38 0.80 24.11 -4.78
N LYS A 39 1.29 23.12 -5.53
CA LYS A 39 1.47 23.18 -6.99
C LYS A 39 0.19 22.88 -7.78
N GLY A 40 -0.92 22.57 -7.12
CA GLY A 40 -2.21 22.32 -7.75
C GLY A 40 -2.44 20.87 -8.20
N TYR A 41 -1.61 19.91 -7.80
CA TYR A 41 -1.88 18.50 -8.06
C TYR A 41 -3.08 18.03 -7.23
N GLN A 42 -4.00 17.32 -7.86
CA GLN A 42 -5.25 16.84 -7.26
C GLN A 42 -5.25 15.33 -7.03
N LEU A 43 -4.30 14.61 -7.60
CA LEU A 43 -4.17 13.16 -7.52
C LEU A 43 -2.69 12.78 -7.60
N ILE A 44 -2.25 11.82 -6.80
CA ILE A 44 -0.87 11.35 -6.77
C ILE A 44 -0.87 9.83 -6.98
N GLY A 45 -0.02 9.33 -7.88
CA GLY A 45 0.25 7.90 -8.01
C GLY A 45 1.53 7.53 -7.27
N THR A 46 1.50 6.41 -6.56
CA THR A 46 2.69 5.81 -5.98
C THR A 46 3.26 4.74 -6.91
N GLY A 47 4.53 4.46 -6.80
CA GLY A 47 5.21 3.38 -7.51
C GLY A 47 6.53 3.07 -6.86
N GLU A 48 6.96 1.81 -6.99
CA GLU A 48 8.19 1.33 -6.41
C GLU A 48 8.74 0.17 -7.25
N MET A 49 10.04 -0.03 -7.25
CA MET A 49 10.72 -0.99 -8.12
C MET A 49 10.65 -2.45 -7.61
N GLY A 50 10.43 -2.67 -6.31
CA GLY A 50 10.32 -4.01 -5.69
C GLY A 50 11.65 -4.71 -5.48
N ILE A 51 12.79 -4.01 -5.58
CA ILE A 51 14.12 -4.58 -5.38
C ILE A 51 14.58 -4.37 -3.93
N GLY A 52 14.85 -5.50 -3.25
CA GLY A 52 15.37 -5.49 -1.88
C GLY A 52 14.32 -5.29 -0.78
N ASN A 53 13.08 -4.95 -1.10
CA ASN A 53 12.04 -4.60 -0.11
C ASN A 53 10.86 -5.58 -0.02
N THR A 54 10.78 -6.60 -0.87
CA THR A 54 9.66 -7.55 -0.81
C THR A 54 9.71 -8.46 0.42
N THR A 55 10.88 -8.72 1.02
CA THR A 55 11.00 -9.45 2.29
C THR A 55 10.48 -8.61 3.44
N THR A 56 10.92 -7.36 3.52
CA THR A 56 10.45 -6.35 4.46
C THR A 56 8.93 -6.15 4.37
N SER A 57 8.40 -6.02 3.15
CA SER A 57 6.96 -5.91 2.91
C SER A 57 6.19 -7.12 3.42
N SER A 58 6.63 -8.34 3.10
CA SER A 58 5.99 -9.57 3.62
C SER A 58 6.05 -9.64 5.15
N MET A 59 7.17 -9.23 5.76
CA MET A 59 7.31 -9.20 7.22
C MET A 59 6.32 -8.22 7.87
N LEU A 60 6.18 -7.02 7.31
CA LEU A 60 5.20 -6.03 7.79
C LEU A 60 3.77 -6.56 7.68
N VAL A 61 3.41 -7.19 6.55
CA VAL A 61 2.07 -7.77 6.39
C VAL A 61 1.83 -8.89 7.40
N ALA A 62 2.77 -9.82 7.56
CA ALA A 62 2.65 -10.89 8.56
C ALA A 62 2.38 -10.33 9.96
N ALA A 63 3.20 -9.35 10.38
CA ALA A 63 3.10 -8.75 11.70
C ALA A 63 1.80 -7.95 11.92
N LEU A 64 1.37 -7.18 10.91
CA LEU A 64 0.19 -6.31 11.01
C LEU A 64 -1.15 -7.05 10.87
N THR A 65 -1.13 -8.25 10.25
CA THR A 65 -2.33 -9.03 9.97
C THR A 65 -2.42 -10.34 10.76
N GLY A 66 -1.36 -10.70 11.48
CA GLY A 66 -1.27 -11.97 12.22
C GLY A 66 -1.16 -13.21 11.32
N ARG A 67 -0.72 -13.05 10.06
CA ARG A 67 -0.55 -14.14 9.10
C ARG A 67 0.82 -14.79 9.23
N THR A 68 0.90 -16.06 8.80
CA THR A 68 2.17 -16.78 8.78
C THR A 68 3.09 -16.29 7.66
N ALA A 69 4.38 -16.58 7.80
CA ALA A 69 5.35 -16.26 6.76
C ALA A 69 4.99 -16.89 5.40
N GLU A 70 4.48 -18.10 5.40
CA GLU A 70 4.07 -18.83 4.19
C GLU A 70 2.91 -18.18 3.47
N GLU A 71 1.91 -17.68 4.21
CA GLU A 71 0.71 -17.05 3.65
C GLU A 71 1.00 -15.73 2.92
N VAL A 72 2.01 -14.99 3.35
CA VAL A 72 2.29 -13.63 2.85
C VAL A 72 3.52 -13.53 1.95
N THR A 73 4.33 -14.59 1.85
CA THR A 73 5.60 -14.53 1.15
C THR A 73 5.47 -15.00 -0.28
N GLY A 74 5.74 -14.10 -1.21
CA GLY A 74 5.85 -14.40 -2.63
C GLY A 74 7.30 -14.43 -3.14
N ARG A 75 7.46 -14.69 -4.43
CA ARG A 75 8.77 -14.82 -5.09
C ARG A 75 9.45 -13.49 -5.38
N GLY A 76 8.74 -12.36 -5.19
CA GLY A 76 9.27 -11.04 -5.54
C GLY A 76 9.78 -11.00 -6.99
N ALA A 77 11.00 -10.53 -7.17
CA ALA A 77 11.64 -10.40 -8.50
C ALA A 77 12.06 -11.74 -9.15
N GLY A 78 11.51 -12.88 -8.71
CA GLY A 78 11.72 -14.16 -9.38
C GLY A 78 12.60 -15.17 -8.63
N LEU A 79 12.50 -15.23 -7.31
CA LEU A 79 13.20 -16.23 -6.50
C LEU A 79 12.81 -17.67 -6.92
N ASN A 80 13.81 -18.55 -6.95
CA ASN A 80 13.59 -19.99 -7.03
C ASN A 80 13.04 -20.57 -5.71
N ASP A 81 12.73 -21.85 -5.65
CA ASP A 81 12.12 -22.48 -4.46
C ASP A 81 13.02 -22.39 -3.23
N ALA A 82 14.32 -22.56 -3.38
CA ALA A 82 15.27 -22.42 -2.27
C ALA A 82 15.33 -20.99 -1.73
N GLY A 83 15.26 -19.98 -2.62
CA GLY A 83 15.20 -18.57 -2.25
C GLY A 83 13.91 -18.21 -1.55
N LEU A 84 12.77 -18.75 -2.03
CA LEU A 84 11.46 -18.55 -1.40
C LEU A 84 11.44 -19.16 0.01
N LEU A 85 11.91 -20.39 0.17
CA LEU A 85 11.99 -21.05 1.48
C LEU A 85 12.86 -20.25 2.46
N ARG A 86 14.02 -19.78 2.02
CA ARG A 86 14.89 -18.93 2.83
C ARG A 86 14.19 -17.63 3.25
N LYS A 87 13.48 -16.99 2.34
CA LYS A 87 12.71 -15.77 2.64
C LYS A 87 11.65 -16.03 3.70
N GLN A 88 10.90 -17.13 3.60
CA GLN A 88 9.92 -17.54 4.62
C GLN A 88 10.57 -17.80 5.97
N GLN A 89 11.73 -18.50 6.02
CA GLN A 89 12.48 -18.73 7.25
C GLN A 89 12.95 -17.43 7.91
N VAL A 90 13.45 -16.48 7.13
CA VAL A 90 13.87 -15.17 7.62
C VAL A 90 12.68 -14.44 8.26
N ILE A 91 11.51 -14.45 7.62
CA ILE A 91 10.32 -13.80 8.16
C ILE A 91 9.83 -14.51 9.42
N ALA A 92 9.81 -15.84 9.45
CA ALA A 92 9.41 -16.61 10.64
C ALA A 92 10.33 -16.31 11.85
N GLN A 93 11.65 -16.29 11.65
CA GLN A 93 12.60 -15.91 12.68
C GLN A 93 12.41 -14.47 13.18
N ALA A 94 12.10 -13.54 12.27
CA ALA A 94 11.83 -12.16 12.65
C ALA A 94 10.53 -12.02 13.44
N LEU A 95 9.46 -12.76 13.08
CA LEU A 95 8.22 -12.79 13.85
C LEU A 95 8.44 -13.24 15.30
N GLU A 96 9.28 -14.25 15.52
CA GLU A 96 9.66 -14.70 16.87
C GLU A 96 10.48 -13.63 17.58
N LYS A 97 11.50 -13.07 16.92
CA LYS A 97 12.40 -12.07 17.51
C LYS A 97 11.65 -10.82 17.97
N TYR A 98 10.69 -10.34 17.19
CA TYR A 98 9.94 -9.11 17.43
C TYR A 98 8.54 -9.34 18.01
N GLU A 99 8.32 -10.46 18.67
CA GLU A 99 7.02 -10.81 19.26
C GLU A 99 6.47 -9.71 20.20
N LYS A 100 7.34 -9.00 20.93
CA LYS A 100 6.93 -7.92 21.84
C LYS A 100 6.41 -6.70 21.10
N GLU A 101 7.11 -6.27 20.06
CA GLU A 101 6.75 -5.15 19.19
C GLU A 101 5.43 -5.45 18.48
N ILE A 102 5.27 -6.67 17.98
CA ILE A 102 4.05 -7.14 17.32
C ILE A 102 2.88 -7.15 18.31
N ARG A 103 3.06 -7.69 19.51
CA ARG A 103 2.02 -7.72 20.55
C ARG A 103 1.63 -6.34 21.05
N SER A 104 2.52 -5.36 21.01
CA SER A 104 2.20 -3.97 21.36
C SER A 104 1.21 -3.32 20.37
N ALA A 105 1.06 -3.89 19.17
CA ALA A 105 0.26 -3.38 18.06
C ALA A 105 0.61 -1.93 17.65
N HIS A 106 1.83 -1.45 17.97
CA HIS A 106 2.28 -0.10 17.65
C HIS A 106 2.96 -0.10 16.27
N ALA A 107 2.23 0.34 15.24
CA ALA A 107 2.66 0.22 13.86
C ALA A 107 3.96 0.99 13.54
N LEU A 108 4.22 2.13 14.20
CA LEU A 108 5.46 2.87 14.03
C LEU A 108 6.67 2.07 14.54
N SER A 109 6.54 1.43 15.70
CA SER A 109 7.61 0.57 16.24
C SER A 109 7.88 -0.65 15.35
N MET A 110 6.83 -1.26 14.76
CA MET A 110 6.98 -2.34 13.78
C MET A 110 7.65 -1.84 12.50
N LEU A 111 7.26 -0.66 12.00
CA LEU A 111 7.91 -0.04 10.84
C LEU A 111 9.40 0.20 11.11
N ALA A 112 9.75 0.69 12.28
CA ALA A 112 11.14 0.90 12.69
C ALA A 112 11.91 -0.41 12.83
N ALA A 113 11.30 -1.43 13.44
CA ALA A 113 11.97 -2.69 13.74
C ALA A 113 12.33 -3.50 12.49
N PHE A 114 11.43 -3.57 11.51
CA PHE A 114 11.62 -4.43 10.33
C PHE A 114 11.06 -3.85 9.03
N GLY A 115 10.78 -2.54 8.98
CA GLY A 115 10.34 -1.84 7.79
C GLY A 115 11.48 -1.39 6.87
N GLY A 116 11.17 -0.43 6.02
CA GLY A 116 12.09 0.21 5.07
C GLY A 116 11.80 1.70 4.93
N LEU A 117 12.82 2.50 4.59
CA LEU A 117 12.69 3.95 4.41
C LEU A 117 11.78 4.31 3.23
N ASP A 118 11.77 3.49 2.19
CA ASP A 118 10.89 3.57 1.03
C ASP A 118 9.42 3.35 1.42
N ILE A 119 9.14 2.30 2.20
CA ILE A 119 7.80 2.02 2.72
C ILE A 119 7.37 3.15 3.67
N ALA A 120 8.26 3.62 4.56
CA ALA A 120 7.98 4.74 5.44
C ALA A 120 7.66 6.03 4.67
N GLY A 121 8.45 6.36 3.64
CA GLY A 121 8.20 7.51 2.78
C GLY A 121 6.84 7.43 2.07
N MET A 122 6.50 6.28 1.49
CA MET A 122 5.20 6.07 0.85
C MET A 122 4.04 6.04 1.87
N ALA A 123 4.24 5.52 3.08
CA ALA A 123 3.25 5.63 4.15
C ALA A 123 3.02 7.12 4.52
N GLY A 124 4.09 7.91 4.55
CA GLY A 124 4.00 9.37 4.68
C GLY A 124 3.19 10.02 3.55
N VAL A 125 3.35 9.56 2.30
CA VAL A 125 2.52 10.04 1.17
C VAL A 125 1.04 9.72 1.40
N CYS A 126 0.72 8.52 1.86
CA CYS A 126 -0.68 8.14 2.17
C CYS A 126 -1.26 9.01 3.31
N ILE A 127 -0.49 9.24 4.38
CA ILE A 127 -0.89 10.13 5.49
C ILE A 127 -1.06 11.56 4.99
N GLY A 128 -0.12 12.07 4.20
CA GLY A 128 -0.19 13.39 3.57
C GLY A 128 -1.41 13.53 2.66
N GLY A 129 -1.75 12.47 1.90
CA GLY A 129 -2.95 12.38 1.08
C GLY A 129 -4.22 12.65 1.88
N ALA A 130 -4.36 11.99 3.03
CA ALA A 130 -5.47 12.21 3.94
C ALA A 130 -5.45 13.62 4.57
N LEU A 131 -4.27 14.07 5.02
CA LEU A 131 -4.10 15.36 5.69
C LEU A 131 -4.43 16.54 4.77
N TYR A 132 -4.00 16.48 3.51
CA TYR A 132 -4.16 17.57 2.54
C TYR A 132 -5.30 17.35 1.56
N HIS A 133 -6.09 16.28 1.72
CA HIS A 133 -7.20 15.93 0.82
C HIS A 133 -6.74 15.78 -0.64
N VAL A 134 -5.65 15.05 -0.85
CA VAL A 134 -5.13 14.67 -2.18
C VAL A 134 -5.17 13.15 -2.26
N PRO A 135 -6.11 12.55 -2.99
CA PRO A 135 -6.19 11.10 -3.12
C PRO A 135 -4.89 10.50 -3.66
N VAL A 136 -4.54 9.31 -3.15
CA VAL A 136 -3.31 8.60 -3.52
C VAL A 136 -3.67 7.29 -4.20
N VAL A 137 -3.22 7.11 -5.43
CA VAL A 137 -3.39 5.86 -6.18
C VAL A 137 -2.26 4.90 -5.83
N LEU A 138 -2.63 3.74 -5.31
CA LEU A 138 -1.69 2.67 -4.98
C LEU A 138 -1.35 1.88 -6.25
N ASP A 139 -0.08 1.53 -6.43
CA ASP A 139 0.37 0.64 -7.49
C ASP A 139 0.22 -0.84 -7.06
N GLY A 140 1.31 -1.48 -6.69
CA GLY A 140 1.36 -2.91 -6.36
C GLY A 140 1.52 -3.18 -4.86
N LEU A 141 2.21 -4.31 -4.55
CA LEU A 141 2.39 -4.79 -3.18
C LEU A 141 3.00 -3.74 -2.25
N ILE A 142 4.12 -3.12 -2.65
CA ILE A 142 4.89 -2.25 -1.74
C ILE A 142 4.08 -1.00 -1.38
N SER A 143 3.43 -0.38 -2.36
CA SER A 143 2.52 0.75 -2.14
C SER A 143 1.35 0.39 -1.22
N SER A 144 0.79 -0.81 -1.40
CA SER A 144 -0.31 -1.32 -0.56
C SER A 144 0.14 -1.59 0.88
N VAL A 145 1.36 -2.11 1.07
CA VAL A 145 1.96 -2.28 2.41
C VAL A 145 2.15 -0.92 3.08
N ALA A 146 2.64 0.08 2.35
CA ALA A 146 2.79 1.43 2.86
C ALA A 146 1.43 2.03 3.30
N ALA A 147 0.37 1.82 2.52
CA ALA A 147 -0.98 2.24 2.88
C ALA A 147 -1.51 1.50 4.13
N LEU A 148 -1.22 0.20 4.29
CA LEU A 148 -1.59 -0.56 5.49
C LEU A 148 -0.87 -0.02 6.73
N VAL A 149 0.42 0.25 6.62
CA VAL A 149 1.21 0.88 7.70
C VAL A 149 0.62 2.26 8.04
N ALA A 150 0.34 3.08 7.05
CA ALA A 150 -0.25 4.40 7.22
C ALA A 150 -1.60 4.34 7.95
N GLU A 151 -2.50 3.44 7.57
CA GLU A 151 -3.79 3.24 8.21
C GLU A 151 -3.66 2.77 9.66
N ARG A 152 -2.65 1.95 9.98
CA ARG A 152 -2.38 1.50 11.36
C ARG A 152 -1.77 2.61 12.22
N ILE A 153 -1.03 3.56 11.63
CA ILE A 153 -0.48 4.74 12.35
C ILE A 153 -1.56 5.81 12.51
N VAL A 154 -2.31 6.11 11.44
CA VAL A 154 -3.35 7.13 11.40
C VAL A 154 -4.63 6.53 10.83
N PRO A 155 -5.55 6.05 11.69
CA PRO A 155 -6.82 5.49 11.23
C PRO A 155 -7.63 6.47 10.38
N GLY A 156 -8.17 5.99 9.26
CA GLY A 156 -8.94 6.79 8.29
C GLY A 156 -8.15 7.16 7.02
N VAL A 157 -6.85 6.91 6.97
CA VAL A 157 -6.04 7.13 5.74
C VAL A 157 -6.58 6.36 4.55
N ARG A 158 -7.14 5.17 4.76
CA ARG A 158 -7.71 4.32 3.71
C ARG A 158 -8.79 5.01 2.87
N GLU A 159 -9.48 5.99 3.41
CA GLU A 159 -10.54 6.74 2.70
C GLU A 159 -9.96 7.67 1.61
N PHE A 160 -8.65 7.87 1.63
CA PHE A 160 -7.92 8.72 0.69
C PHE A 160 -6.99 7.93 -0.24
N VAL A 161 -7.07 6.61 -0.24
CA VAL A 161 -6.28 5.76 -1.13
C VAL A 161 -7.16 5.00 -2.12
N LEU A 162 -6.70 4.91 -3.36
CA LEU A 162 -7.38 4.23 -4.46
C LEU A 162 -6.53 3.05 -4.93
N PRO A 163 -6.97 1.79 -4.75
CA PRO A 163 -6.22 0.64 -5.20
C PRO A 163 -6.33 0.51 -6.73
N SER A 164 -5.21 0.42 -7.43
CA SER A 164 -5.22 0.26 -8.89
C SER A 164 -5.48 -1.18 -9.30
N HIS A 165 -4.62 -2.10 -8.91
CA HIS A 165 -4.70 -3.50 -9.33
C HIS A 165 -4.42 -4.47 -8.18
N LEU A 166 -4.92 -5.70 -8.34
CA LEU A 166 -4.56 -6.81 -7.47
C LEU A 166 -3.19 -7.36 -7.89
N SER A 167 -2.18 -7.17 -7.05
CA SER A 167 -0.85 -7.71 -7.28
C SER A 167 -0.85 -9.24 -7.21
N LYS A 168 0.03 -9.90 -7.97
CA LYS A 168 0.25 -11.37 -7.94
C LYS A 168 0.87 -11.88 -6.63
N GLU A 169 1.43 -11.00 -5.82
CA GLU A 169 2.05 -11.37 -4.55
C GLU A 169 0.99 -11.84 -3.54
N PRO A 170 1.21 -12.96 -2.81
CA PRO A 170 0.21 -13.55 -1.91
C PRO A 170 -0.32 -12.58 -0.84
N ALA A 171 0.51 -11.65 -0.38
CA ALA A 171 0.12 -10.66 0.62
C ALA A 171 -0.94 -9.67 0.14
N ALA A 172 -1.08 -9.45 -1.18
CA ALA A 172 -1.93 -8.40 -1.72
C ALA A 172 -3.41 -8.56 -1.32
N LYS A 173 -3.93 -9.78 -1.33
CA LYS A 173 -5.31 -10.07 -0.94
C LYS A 173 -5.57 -9.74 0.54
N TRP A 174 -4.61 -10.04 1.42
CA TRP A 174 -4.74 -9.79 2.85
C TRP A 174 -4.72 -8.30 3.16
N ILE A 175 -3.90 -7.53 2.43
CA ILE A 175 -3.88 -6.07 2.55
C ILE A 175 -5.20 -5.47 2.08
N ALA A 176 -5.73 -5.93 0.94
CA ALA A 176 -7.00 -5.45 0.41
C ALA A 176 -8.16 -5.72 1.39
N GLU A 177 -8.20 -6.91 2.01
CA GLU A 177 -9.18 -7.26 3.05
C GLU A 177 -9.06 -6.34 4.28
N GLU A 178 -7.84 -6.14 4.81
CA GLU A 178 -7.58 -5.32 5.99
C GLU A 178 -7.95 -3.84 5.78
N LEU A 179 -7.64 -3.31 4.60
CA LEU A 179 -7.97 -1.94 4.23
C LEU A 179 -9.41 -1.78 3.71
N LYS A 180 -10.13 -2.89 3.47
CA LYS A 180 -11.45 -2.92 2.82
C LYS A 180 -11.44 -2.22 1.46
N LEU A 181 -10.38 -2.45 0.70
CA LEU A 181 -10.18 -1.90 -0.64
C LEU A 181 -10.53 -2.95 -1.69
N HIS A 182 -11.07 -2.47 -2.82
CA HIS A 182 -11.43 -3.30 -3.96
C HIS A 182 -10.63 -2.85 -5.19
N PRO A 183 -9.48 -3.51 -5.50
CA PRO A 183 -8.72 -3.21 -6.70
C PRO A 183 -9.58 -3.34 -7.96
N VAL A 184 -9.53 -2.34 -8.85
CA VAL A 184 -10.40 -2.31 -10.03
C VAL A 184 -9.82 -3.06 -11.24
N ILE A 185 -8.52 -3.36 -11.22
CA ILE A 185 -7.81 -4.05 -12.30
C ILE A 185 -7.34 -5.41 -11.80
N ASP A 186 -7.78 -6.49 -12.44
CA ASP A 186 -7.23 -7.84 -12.28
C ASP A 186 -6.69 -8.33 -13.62
N ALA A 187 -5.48 -7.91 -13.96
CA ALA A 187 -4.80 -8.20 -15.21
C ALA A 187 -3.48 -8.95 -15.02
N GLY A 188 -3.28 -9.54 -13.84
CA GLY A 188 -2.08 -10.27 -13.52
C GLY A 188 -0.81 -9.40 -13.56
N LEU A 189 -0.90 -8.12 -13.21
CA LEU A 189 0.23 -7.19 -13.22
C LEU A 189 1.27 -7.57 -12.17
N GLY A 190 2.53 -7.35 -12.50
CA GLY A 190 3.64 -7.65 -11.59
C GLY A 190 4.91 -6.85 -11.92
N LEU A 191 4.82 -5.81 -12.76
CA LEU A 191 5.97 -4.97 -13.09
C LEU A 191 6.33 -4.02 -11.94
N GLY A 192 5.32 -3.41 -11.29
CA GLY A 192 5.52 -2.32 -10.34
C GLY A 192 5.78 -1.00 -11.04
N GLU A 193 6.66 -0.18 -10.46
CA GLU A 193 7.15 1.09 -11.02
C GLU A 193 6.05 2.13 -11.30
N GLY A 194 4.90 2.02 -10.61
CA GLY A 194 3.75 2.90 -10.83
C GLY A 194 2.86 2.53 -12.02
N THR A 195 3.14 1.40 -12.70
CA THR A 195 2.38 0.98 -13.89
C THR A 195 0.89 0.88 -13.64
N GLY A 196 0.49 0.23 -12.54
CA GLY A 196 -0.91 0.10 -12.16
C GLY A 196 -1.55 1.45 -11.84
N ALA A 197 -0.84 2.33 -11.15
CA ALA A 197 -1.34 3.67 -10.83
C ALA A 197 -1.62 4.49 -12.10
N VAL A 198 -0.69 4.46 -13.06
CA VAL A 198 -0.88 5.15 -14.36
C VAL A 198 -2.05 4.58 -15.14
N MET A 199 -2.24 3.26 -15.14
CA MET A 199 -3.40 2.63 -15.78
C MET A 199 -4.72 3.08 -15.13
N LEU A 200 -4.76 3.19 -13.81
CA LEU A 200 -5.95 3.66 -13.11
C LEU A 200 -6.28 5.12 -13.45
N PHE A 201 -5.31 5.99 -13.67
CA PHE A 201 -5.57 7.37 -14.09
C PHE A 201 -6.44 7.43 -15.36
N SER A 202 -6.13 6.61 -16.36
CA SER A 202 -6.92 6.56 -17.60
C SER A 202 -8.35 6.06 -17.36
N LEU A 203 -8.54 5.12 -16.43
CA LEU A 203 -9.89 4.65 -16.06
C LEU A 203 -10.67 5.72 -15.27
N LEU A 204 -10.00 6.49 -14.42
CA LEU A 204 -10.62 7.60 -13.70
C LEU A 204 -11.04 8.72 -14.66
N ASP A 205 -10.19 9.08 -15.62
CA ASP A 205 -10.54 10.06 -16.65
C ASP A 205 -11.78 9.63 -17.45
N LEU A 206 -11.84 8.35 -17.83
CA LEU A 206 -13.00 7.79 -18.53
C LEU A 206 -14.27 7.83 -17.65
N ALA A 207 -14.15 7.46 -16.37
CA ALA A 207 -15.27 7.49 -15.44
C ALA A 207 -15.78 8.92 -15.20
N LEU A 208 -14.87 9.89 -15.08
CA LEU A 208 -15.22 11.29 -14.94
C LEU A 208 -15.91 11.84 -16.19
N ALA A 209 -15.40 11.50 -17.38
CA ALA A 209 -16.04 11.90 -18.64
C ALA A 209 -17.48 11.38 -18.74
N LEU A 210 -17.73 10.12 -18.36
CA LEU A 210 -19.09 9.57 -18.31
C LEU A 210 -19.96 10.25 -17.26
N TYR A 211 -19.41 10.59 -16.11
CA TYR A 211 -20.14 11.29 -15.04
C TYR A 211 -20.52 12.73 -15.46
N GLU A 212 -19.64 13.43 -16.16
CA GLU A 212 -19.84 14.81 -16.61
C GLU A 212 -20.77 14.93 -17.83
N ASP A 213 -20.96 13.86 -18.60
CA ASP A 213 -21.83 13.87 -19.80
C ASP A 213 -23.29 14.18 -19.47
N GLN A 214 -23.71 14.07 -18.21
CA GLN A 214 -25.05 14.40 -17.71
C GLN A 214 -26.23 13.75 -18.47
N THR A 215 -25.96 12.70 -19.24
CA THR A 215 -27.00 11.91 -19.90
C THR A 215 -27.69 11.05 -18.83
N THR A 216 -28.91 11.37 -18.50
CA THR A 216 -29.72 10.68 -17.48
C THR A 216 -30.88 9.94 -18.13
N PHE A 217 -31.51 9.03 -17.36
CA PHE A 217 -32.74 8.36 -17.83
C PHE A 217 -33.82 9.36 -18.22
N ASP A 218 -33.95 10.48 -17.48
CA ASP A 218 -34.92 11.54 -17.78
C ASP A 218 -34.61 12.25 -19.12
N THR A 219 -33.32 12.54 -19.41
CA THR A 219 -32.91 13.15 -20.67
C THR A 219 -33.05 12.21 -21.86
N MET A 220 -33.01 10.90 -21.62
CA MET A 220 -33.22 9.87 -22.66
C MET A 220 -34.68 9.41 -22.79
N GLU A 221 -35.59 9.97 -21.97
CA GLU A 221 -37.00 9.53 -21.89
C GLU A 221 -37.16 8.02 -21.59
N ILE A 222 -36.24 7.44 -20.81
CA ILE A 222 -36.26 6.04 -20.42
C ILE A 222 -36.80 5.95 -19.00
N ALA A 223 -37.78 5.07 -18.77
CA ALA A 223 -38.30 4.80 -17.41
C ALA A 223 -37.21 4.25 -16.51
N GLN A 224 -37.19 4.69 -15.26
CA GLN A 224 -36.26 4.15 -14.24
C GLN A 224 -36.53 2.67 -14.01
N TYR A 225 -35.44 1.94 -13.70
CA TYR A 225 -35.52 0.52 -13.38
C TYR A 225 -36.27 0.32 -12.05
N GLU A 226 -37.36 -0.45 -12.08
CA GLU A 226 -38.07 -0.92 -10.89
C GLU A 226 -37.56 -2.31 -10.50
N ARG A 227 -37.24 -2.51 -9.22
CA ARG A 227 -36.88 -3.84 -8.72
C ARG A 227 -38.14 -4.72 -8.75
N TYR A 228 -37.99 -5.92 -9.28
CA TYR A 228 -39.02 -6.94 -9.10
C TYR A 228 -39.19 -7.23 -7.60
N GLU A 229 -40.42 -7.18 -7.11
CA GLU A 229 -40.70 -7.66 -5.77
C GLU A 229 -40.45 -9.18 -5.74
N GLU A 230 -39.67 -9.66 -4.73
CA GLU A 230 -39.55 -11.09 -4.51
C GLU A 230 -40.95 -11.61 -4.14
N THR A 231 -41.58 -12.38 -5.03
CA THR A 231 -42.79 -13.15 -4.70
C THR A 231 -42.37 -14.26 -3.74
N GLU A 232 -42.86 -14.20 -2.51
CA GLU A 232 -42.77 -15.28 -1.51
C GLU A 232 -43.27 -16.64 -2.04
#